data_ea031af1e9a2cf502e4517877987f901
#
_entry.id   ea031af1e9a2cf502e4517877987f901
#
_cell.length_a   1.000
_cell.length_b   1.000
_cell.length_c   1.000
_cell.angle_alpha   90.00
_cell.angle_beta   90.00
_cell.angle_gamma   90.00
#
_symmetry.space_group_name_H-M   'P 1'
#
loop_
_entity.id
_entity.type
_entity.pdbx_description
1 polymer ?
#
loop_
_entity_poly.entity_id
_entity_poly.type
_entity_poly.pdbx_seq_one_letter_code
_entity_poly.pdbx_strand_id
1 'polypeptide(L)'
;MRRILWIELLLGCTVLGRAVAFAQYNAPATPAPYNPIALAEVTGTARAAVQAGQSNYQTLSQNPYLGGVPAGGLITAPVELSLEDAVARALKQNLGRVLATDAITDARGARWQALSELLPNVVTDTGFGAHQVNVKAAFGLTIKGEPPIIGPFGYFDSRAYLTQSAFDWTSIERARSSRAQVTSAQFGSKDAREIVVLVIAANYLLAIAYQSEVESAISQRDTAKALFQQTSDQKTVGLASAVDVLRSQVQLQSREQKLIVAQNNLAKQKLVLARAIGLPLGQTFAITTRVPYRELTPSGLDEAIQSAFKARPDLQSQMSQVRSAELSRKAASAER
;
A
#
# COMPACT_ATOMS: atom_id res chain seq x y z
N MET A 1 25.15 -34.81 -8.46
CA MET A 1 25.23 -35.38 -9.82
C MET A 1 23.92 -35.07 -10.55
N ARG A 2 23.94 -34.02 -11.37
CA ARG A 2 22.78 -33.59 -12.19
C ARG A 2 22.69 -34.56 -13.40
N ARG A 3 21.70 -35.43 -13.44
CA ARG A 3 21.32 -36.11 -14.68
C ARG A 3 20.21 -35.32 -15.34
N ILE A 4 20.57 -34.48 -16.32
CA ILE A 4 19.66 -33.81 -17.22
C ILE A 4 19.32 -34.81 -18.31
N LEU A 5 18.08 -35.27 -18.37
CA LEU A 5 17.56 -36.05 -19.50
C LEU A 5 17.16 -35.05 -20.60
N TRP A 6 17.98 -34.99 -21.64
CA TRP A 6 17.66 -34.31 -22.88
C TRP A 6 16.81 -35.24 -23.75
N ILE A 7 15.59 -34.87 -24.01
CA ILE A 7 14.79 -35.51 -25.06
C ILE A 7 14.73 -34.51 -26.21
N GLU A 8 15.62 -34.72 -27.20
CA GLU A 8 15.56 -33.99 -28.47
C GLU A 8 14.54 -34.65 -29.38
N LEU A 9 13.44 -33.97 -29.68
CA LEU A 9 12.54 -34.37 -30.74
C LEU A 9 12.96 -33.62 -32.00
N LEU A 10 13.87 -34.24 -32.78
CA LEU A 10 14.34 -33.74 -34.06
C LEU A 10 13.24 -33.96 -35.13
N LEU A 11 12.52 -32.94 -35.51
CA LEU A 11 11.86 -32.85 -36.81
C LEU A 11 12.75 -31.98 -37.72
N GLY A 12 13.55 -32.63 -38.45
CA GLY A 12 14.32 -32.39 -39.62
C GLY A 12 14.64 -31.01 -40.14
N CYS A 13 15.87 -30.74 -40.26
CA CYS A 13 16.80 -30.12 -41.21
C CYS A 13 17.67 -29.01 -40.61
N THR A 14 18.80 -29.44 -40.29
CA THR A 14 20.18 -28.92 -40.30
C THR A 14 20.48 -27.42 -40.44
N VAL A 15 21.29 -26.97 -39.50
CA VAL A 15 22.57 -26.23 -39.58
C VAL A 15 22.56 -24.73 -39.53
N LEU A 16 23.30 -24.29 -38.57
CA LEU A 16 24.19 -23.14 -38.41
C LEU A 16 23.79 -22.19 -37.26
N GLY A 17 24.70 -22.20 -36.30
CA GLY A 17 24.65 -21.45 -35.06
C GLY A 17 24.41 -19.95 -35.28
N ARG A 18 23.48 -19.41 -34.51
CA ARG A 18 23.39 -18.02 -34.21
C ARG A 18 23.59 -17.83 -32.72
N ALA A 19 24.64 -17.09 -32.40
CA ALA A 19 24.79 -16.54 -31.06
C ALA A 19 23.60 -15.61 -30.79
N VAL A 20 22.65 -16.06 -29.97
CA VAL A 20 21.57 -15.23 -29.47
C VAL A 20 22.16 -14.42 -28.33
N ALA A 21 22.28 -13.10 -28.52
CA ALA A 21 22.56 -12.18 -27.44
C ALA A 21 21.38 -12.25 -26.46
N PHE A 22 21.62 -12.82 -25.29
CA PHE A 22 20.66 -12.74 -24.19
C PHE A 22 20.55 -11.27 -23.78
N ALA A 23 19.41 -10.66 -24.07
CA ALA A 23 19.01 -9.44 -23.40
C ALA A 23 18.97 -9.73 -21.91
N GLN A 24 19.84 -9.09 -21.14
CA GLN A 24 19.80 -9.15 -19.67
C GLN A 24 18.45 -8.58 -19.24
N TYR A 25 17.57 -9.46 -18.82
CA TYR A 25 16.35 -9.08 -18.09
C TYR A 25 16.81 -8.53 -16.74
N ASN A 26 16.76 -7.21 -16.59
CA ASN A 26 16.91 -6.58 -15.29
C ASN A 26 15.75 -7.05 -14.43
N ALA A 27 16.04 -7.93 -13.48
CA ALA A 27 15.07 -8.28 -12.45
C ALA A 27 14.57 -6.99 -11.78
N PRO A 28 13.25 -6.83 -11.58
CA PRO A 28 12.74 -5.69 -10.83
C PRO A 28 13.39 -5.68 -9.45
N ALA A 29 13.85 -4.50 -9.03
CA ALA A 29 14.44 -4.30 -7.72
C ALA A 29 13.50 -4.89 -6.66
N THR A 30 14.05 -5.72 -5.78
CA THR A 30 13.35 -6.26 -4.62
C THR A 30 12.69 -5.09 -3.89
N PRO A 31 11.36 -5.14 -3.62
CA PRO A 31 10.73 -4.09 -2.83
C PRO A 31 11.47 -3.99 -1.49
N ALA A 32 11.82 -2.76 -1.12
CA ALA A 32 12.45 -2.49 0.16
C ALA A 32 11.64 -3.15 1.29
N PRO A 33 12.29 -3.73 2.32
CA PRO A 33 11.60 -4.39 3.40
C PRO A 33 10.59 -3.41 4.00
N TYR A 34 9.33 -3.82 4.06
CA TYR A 34 8.25 -3.10 4.73
C TYR A 34 8.66 -2.83 6.18
N ASN A 35 8.90 -1.56 6.49
CA ASN A 35 9.20 -1.12 7.85
C ASN A 35 7.86 -0.88 8.54
N PRO A 36 7.43 -1.70 9.50
CA PRO A 36 6.22 -1.43 10.25
C PRO A 36 6.43 -0.14 11.02
N ILE A 37 5.68 0.90 10.68
CA ILE A 37 5.69 2.17 11.41
C ILE A 37 5.27 1.84 12.84
N ALA A 38 6.18 2.05 13.77
CA ALA A 38 5.91 1.81 15.19
C ALA A 38 4.67 2.61 15.61
N LEU A 39 3.73 1.96 16.30
CA LEU A 39 2.50 2.60 16.82
C LEU A 39 2.80 3.86 17.65
N ALA A 40 4.00 3.94 18.25
CA ALA A 40 4.50 5.09 18.96
C ALA A 40 4.65 6.36 18.08
N GLU A 41 4.97 6.22 16.80
CA GLU A 41 5.02 7.36 15.87
C GLU A 41 3.63 7.85 15.47
N VAL A 42 2.66 6.95 15.31
CA VAL A 42 1.29 7.33 14.96
C VAL A 42 0.59 8.04 16.12
N THR A 43 0.81 7.62 17.35
CA THR A 43 0.27 8.27 18.56
C THR A 43 1.05 9.53 18.94
N GLY A 44 2.37 9.54 18.71
CA GLY A 44 3.24 10.70 18.93
C GLY A 44 2.97 11.82 17.94
N THR A 45 2.75 11.51 16.66
CA THR A 45 2.44 12.49 15.62
C THR A 45 1.03 13.07 15.77
N ALA A 46 0.05 12.30 16.23
CA ALA A 46 -1.28 12.83 16.55
C ALA A 46 -1.22 13.83 17.73
N ARG A 47 -0.41 13.55 18.74
CA ARG A 47 -0.21 14.45 19.90
C ARG A 47 0.66 15.66 19.58
N ALA A 48 1.71 15.50 18.75
CA ALA A 48 2.57 16.58 18.28
C ALA A 48 1.85 17.49 17.27
N ALA A 49 0.94 16.97 16.45
CA ALA A 49 0.11 17.76 15.53
C ALA A 49 -0.86 18.68 16.26
N VAL A 50 -1.29 18.33 17.48
CA VAL A 50 -2.10 19.18 18.36
C VAL A 50 -1.26 20.32 18.99
N GLN A 51 0.06 20.10 19.19
CA GLN A 51 0.94 21.10 19.81
C GLN A 51 1.76 21.94 18.84
N ALA A 52 2.04 21.46 17.65
CA ALA A 52 2.84 22.18 16.65
C ALA A 52 1.95 22.59 15.47
N GLY A 53 1.48 23.83 15.50
CA GLY A 53 0.78 24.48 14.38
C GLY A 53 1.65 24.72 13.15
N GLN A 54 2.66 23.86 12.86
CA GLN A 54 3.50 23.97 11.67
C GLN A 54 3.96 22.60 11.14
N SER A 55 3.69 22.40 9.87
CA SER A 55 4.46 21.57 8.91
C SER A 55 4.48 20.04 9.06
N ASN A 56 3.33 19.37 9.05
CA ASN A 56 3.31 17.92 8.82
C ASN A 56 2.58 17.48 7.55
N TYR A 57 2.46 18.35 6.55
CA TYR A 57 1.88 17.97 5.26
C TYR A 57 2.75 16.95 4.50
N GLN A 58 4.06 16.93 4.72
CA GLN A 58 4.98 15.97 4.07
C GLN A 58 4.85 14.56 4.65
N THR A 59 4.66 14.40 5.95
CA THR A 59 4.43 13.10 6.59
C THR A 59 3.07 12.51 6.25
N LEU A 60 2.05 13.33 6.08
CA LEU A 60 0.71 12.90 5.66
C LEU A 60 0.68 12.39 4.21
N SER A 61 1.56 12.89 3.33
CA SER A 61 1.63 12.45 1.94
C SER A 61 2.36 11.11 1.77
N GLN A 62 3.17 10.69 2.74
CA GLN A 62 3.96 9.46 2.69
C GLN A 62 3.28 8.27 3.39
N ASN A 63 2.25 8.50 4.22
CA ASN A 63 1.56 7.42 4.91
C ASN A 63 0.36 6.92 4.08
N PRO A 64 0.42 5.70 3.50
CA PRO A 64 -0.63 5.17 2.64
C PRO A 64 -1.96 4.96 3.38
N TYR A 65 -1.94 4.79 4.70
CA TYR A 65 -3.14 4.60 5.51
C TYR A 65 -3.98 5.88 5.71
N LEU A 66 -3.37 7.06 5.46
CA LEU A 66 -4.07 8.36 5.50
C LEU A 66 -4.58 8.80 4.12
N GLY A 67 -4.39 7.96 3.09
CA GLY A 67 -4.87 8.16 1.73
C GLY A 67 -5.96 7.16 1.36
N GLY A 68 -6.93 7.62 0.57
CA GLY A 68 -7.94 6.75 -0.02
C GLY A 68 -8.09 7.03 -1.51
N VAL A 69 -8.48 6.01 -2.27
CA VAL A 69 -8.83 6.14 -3.69
C VAL A 69 -10.24 6.70 -3.77
N PRO A 70 -10.44 7.91 -4.33
CA PRO A 70 -11.78 8.48 -4.44
C PRO A 70 -12.70 7.57 -5.26
N ALA A 71 -13.85 7.22 -4.69
CA ALA A 71 -14.85 6.41 -5.39
C ALA A 71 -16.23 7.08 -5.35
N GLY A 72 -16.86 7.13 -6.51
CA GLY A 72 -18.17 7.74 -6.70
C GLY A 72 -18.10 9.19 -7.19
N GLY A 73 -19.26 9.72 -7.65
CA GLY A 73 -19.42 11.13 -8.01
C GLY A 73 -19.74 11.99 -6.79
N LEU A 74 -19.62 13.30 -6.95
CA LEU A 74 -20.09 14.28 -5.96
C LEU A 74 -21.62 14.18 -5.85
N ILE A 75 -22.11 14.04 -4.62
CA ILE A 75 -23.53 14.07 -4.28
C ILE A 75 -23.81 15.42 -3.66
N THR A 76 -24.83 16.11 -4.14
CA THR A 76 -25.19 17.46 -3.67
C THR A 76 -25.67 17.47 -2.21
N ALA A 77 -26.25 16.36 -1.73
CA ALA A 77 -26.70 16.23 -0.34
C ALA A 77 -25.51 15.85 0.58
N PRO A 78 -25.48 16.37 1.82
CA PRO A 78 -24.51 15.91 2.81
C PRO A 78 -24.73 14.44 3.12
N VAL A 79 -23.64 13.66 3.11
CA VAL A 79 -23.66 12.25 3.45
C VAL A 79 -23.67 12.10 4.97
N GLU A 80 -24.62 11.38 5.51
CA GLU A 80 -24.57 10.96 6.90
C GLU A 80 -23.53 9.86 7.07
N LEU A 81 -22.56 10.07 7.95
CA LEU A 81 -21.44 9.18 8.13
C LEU A 81 -21.41 8.64 9.56
N SER A 82 -21.69 7.36 9.73
CA SER A 82 -21.48 6.65 10.98
C SER A 82 -20.02 6.17 11.09
N LEU A 83 -19.58 5.77 12.27
CA LEU A 83 -18.25 5.14 12.45
C LEU A 83 -18.13 3.84 11.64
N GLU A 84 -19.19 3.04 11.64
CA GLU A 84 -19.21 1.75 10.91
C GLU A 84 -19.12 1.98 9.39
N ASP A 85 -19.87 2.96 8.86
CA ASP A 85 -19.82 3.32 7.45
C ASP A 85 -18.45 3.87 7.05
N ALA A 86 -17.85 4.71 7.91
CA ALA A 86 -16.50 5.24 7.69
C ALA A 86 -15.47 4.10 7.61
N VAL A 87 -15.52 3.15 8.54
CA VAL A 87 -14.63 1.97 8.54
C VAL A 87 -14.90 1.07 7.33
N ALA A 88 -16.16 0.77 7.03
CA ALA A 88 -16.53 -0.08 5.90
C ALA A 88 -16.07 0.52 4.55
N ARG A 89 -16.22 1.86 4.42
CA ARG A 89 -15.76 2.59 3.24
C ARG A 89 -14.23 2.60 3.14
N ALA A 90 -13.54 2.88 4.23
CA ALA A 90 -12.08 2.85 4.28
C ALA A 90 -11.51 1.48 3.93
N LEU A 91 -12.09 0.40 4.44
CA LEU A 91 -11.67 -0.96 4.10
C LEU A 91 -11.78 -1.28 2.60
N LYS A 92 -12.59 -0.55 1.84
CA LYS A 92 -12.69 -0.71 0.39
C LYS A 92 -11.76 0.25 -0.37
N GLN A 93 -11.56 1.46 0.13
CA GLN A 93 -10.99 2.58 -0.61
C GLN A 93 -9.62 3.03 -0.11
N ASN A 94 -9.21 2.62 1.11
CA ASN A 94 -7.94 3.05 1.69
C ASN A 94 -6.75 2.49 0.90
N LEU A 95 -5.81 3.37 0.55
CA LEU A 95 -4.65 3.03 -0.27
C LEU A 95 -3.76 1.98 0.40
N GLY A 96 -3.53 2.08 1.72
CA GLY A 96 -2.74 1.10 2.46
C GLY A 96 -3.35 -0.31 2.39
N ARG A 97 -4.68 -0.41 2.43
CA ARG A 97 -5.40 -1.68 2.28
C ARG A 97 -5.29 -2.23 0.86
N VAL A 98 -5.42 -1.38 -0.16
CA VAL A 98 -5.30 -1.76 -1.58
C VAL A 98 -3.90 -2.29 -1.85
N LEU A 99 -2.85 -1.54 -1.48
CA LEU A 99 -1.46 -1.96 -1.65
C LEU A 99 -1.13 -3.29 -0.94
N ALA A 100 -1.67 -3.49 0.27
CA ALA A 100 -1.48 -4.74 0.99
C ALA A 100 -2.19 -5.94 0.32
N THR A 101 -3.27 -5.70 -0.42
CA THR A 101 -3.95 -6.73 -1.21
C THR A 101 -3.16 -7.06 -2.47
N ASP A 102 -2.62 -6.04 -3.14
CA ASP A 102 -1.79 -6.20 -4.33
C ASP A 102 -0.50 -6.97 -4.00
N ALA A 103 0.11 -6.72 -2.83
CA ALA A 103 1.26 -7.48 -2.35
C ALA A 103 1.01 -9.00 -2.23
N ILE A 104 -0.25 -9.43 -1.95
CA ILE A 104 -0.59 -10.87 -2.00
C ILE A 104 -0.56 -11.37 -3.45
N THR A 105 -1.02 -10.58 -4.39
CA THR A 105 -1.05 -10.95 -5.81
C THR A 105 0.36 -11.05 -6.36
N ASP A 106 1.24 -10.11 -6.00
CA ASP A 106 2.66 -10.13 -6.35
C ASP A 106 3.37 -11.36 -5.77
N ALA A 107 3.13 -11.67 -4.49
CA ALA A 107 3.70 -12.86 -3.85
C ALA A 107 3.19 -14.16 -4.50
N ARG A 108 1.93 -14.20 -4.94
CA ARG A 108 1.39 -15.33 -5.72
C ARG A 108 2.04 -15.44 -7.08
N GLY A 109 2.26 -14.31 -7.78
CA GLY A 109 3.00 -14.26 -9.05
C GLY A 109 4.41 -14.83 -8.90
N ALA A 110 5.16 -14.39 -7.89
CA ALA A 110 6.49 -14.91 -7.57
C ALA A 110 6.46 -16.41 -7.24
N ARG A 111 5.41 -16.89 -6.56
CA ARG A 111 5.24 -18.33 -6.31
C ARG A 111 5.00 -19.11 -7.62
N TRP A 112 4.20 -18.58 -8.55
CA TRP A 112 4.01 -19.22 -9.85
C TRP A 112 5.32 -19.29 -10.64
N GLN A 113 6.16 -18.25 -10.59
CA GLN A 113 7.50 -18.30 -11.19
C GLN A 113 8.37 -19.37 -10.55
N ALA A 114 8.41 -19.48 -9.22
CA ALA A 114 9.15 -20.52 -8.54
C ALA A 114 8.64 -21.94 -8.85
N LEU A 115 7.33 -22.10 -9.05
CA LEU A 115 6.73 -23.38 -9.44
C LEU A 115 7.02 -23.72 -10.90
N SER A 116 7.17 -22.73 -11.80
CA SER A 116 7.47 -22.99 -13.21
C SER A 116 8.86 -23.63 -13.40
N GLU A 117 9.79 -23.42 -12.46
CA GLU A 117 11.10 -24.10 -12.48
C GLU A 117 10.98 -25.63 -12.29
N LEU A 118 9.87 -26.09 -11.71
CA LEU A 118 9.58 -27.52 -11.52
C LEU A 118 8.80 -28.14 -12.68
N LEU A 119 8.32 -27.32 -13.62
CA LEU A 119 7.54 -27.78 -14.77
C LEU A 119 8.43 -27.93 -16.00
N PRO A 120 7.98 -28.70 -17.01
CA PRO A 120 8.65 -28.78 -18.29
C PRO A 120 8.75 -27.39 -18.94
N ASN A 121 9.94 -27.01 -19.37
CA ASN A 121 10.15 -25.79 -20.12
C ASN A 121 10.14 -26.11 -21.61
N VAL A 122 9.22 -25.50 -22.34
CA VAL A 122 9.07 -25.64 -23.78
C VAL A 122 9.51 -24.34 -24.44
N VAL A 123 10.55 -24.39 -25.22
CA VAL A 123 11.04 -23.25 -26.02
C VAL A 123 10.85 -23.58 -27.49
N THR A 124 10.19 -22.69 -28.22
CA THR A 124 10.05 -22.80 -29.67
C THR A 124 10.86 -21.71 -30.34
N ASP A 125 11.69 -22.09 -31.29
CA ASP A 125 12.46 -21.19 -32.13
C ASP A 125 11.98 -21.37 -33.57
N THR A 126 11.50 -20.30 -34.17
CA THR A 126 11.01 -20.30 -35.54
C THR A 126 11.63 -19.15 -36.30
N GLY A 127 12.30 -19.47 -37.37
CA GLY A 127 12.96 -18.50 -38.21
C GLY A 127 12.81 -18.83 -39.69
N PHE A 128 12.83 -17.80 -40.50
CA PHE A 128 13.01 -17.95 -41.95
C PHE A 128 14.08 -16.95 -42.41
N GLY A 129 14.80 -17.36 -43.42
CA GLY A 129 15.90 -16.55 -43.95
C GLY A 129 16.25 -16.92 -45.37
N ALA A 130 17.12 -16.14 -45.96
CA ALA A 130 17.74 -16.47 -47.22
C ALA A 130 19.26 -16.74 -47.00
N HIS A 131 19.73 -17.82 -47.56
CA HIS A 131 21.13 -18.24 -47.45
C HIS A 131 21.78 -18.25 -48.84
N GLN A 132 22.96 -17.64 -48.93
CA GLN A 132 23.78 -17.63 -50.14
C GLN A 132 25.18 -18.16 -49.82
N VAL A 133 25.65 -19.08 -50.61
CA VAL A 133 26.91 -19.80 -50.37
C VAL A 133 27.88 -19.56 -51.51
N ASN A 134 29.08 -19.11 -51.17
CA ASN A 134 30.21 -19.15 -52.10
C ASN A 134 30.91 -20.50 -52.02
N VAL A 135 30.60 -21.39 -52.96
CA VAL A 135 31.08 -22.77 -52.98
C VAL A 135 32.59 -22.84 -53.10
N LYS A 136 33.21 -21.94 -53.87
CA LYS A 136 34.67 -21.89 -54.03
C LYS A 136 35.37 -21.48 -52.71
N ALA A 137 34.83 -20.48 -52.03
CA ALA A 137 35.42 -20.01 -50.79
C ALA A 137 35.14 -20.94 -49.62
N ALA A 138 33.95 -21.59 -49.56
CA ALA A 138 33.57 -22.46 -48.46
C ALA A 138 34.15 -23.87 -48.57
N PHE A 139 34.31 -24.43 -49.80
CA PHE A 139 34.65 -25.84 -50.01
C PHE A 139 35.84 -26.01 -50.94
N GLY A 140 36.46 -24.96 -51.49
CA GLY A 140 37.58 -25.04 -52.45
C GLY A 140 37.17 -25.60 -53.79
N LEU A 141 35.89 -25.86 -54.06
CA LEU A 141 35.38 -26.53 -55.24
C LEU A 141 35.00 -25.51 -56.33
N THR A 142 35.38 -25.77 -57.58
CA THR A 142 34.93 -25.04 -58.76
C THR A 142 34.13 -25.98 -59.62
N ILE A 143 32.81 -25.72 -59.76
CA ILE A 143 31.94 -26.52 -60.64
C ILE A 143 31.98 -25.89 -62.03
N LYS A 144 32.38 -26.64 -63.02
CA LYS A 144 32.55 -26.16 -64.41
C LYS A 144 31.15 -25.83 -64.98
N GLY A 145 30.93 -24.58 -65.33
CA GLY A 145 29.64 -24.07 -65.88
C GLY A 145 28.69 -23.41 -64.88
N GLU A 146 28.99 -23.42 -63.58
CA GLU A 146 28.19 -22.79 -62.58
C GLU A 146 28.90 -21.59 -61.94
N PRO A 147 28.17 -20.53 -61.52
CA PRO A 147 28.77 -19.40 -60.83
C PRO A 147 29.29 -19.81 -59.45
N PRO A 148 30.38 -19.24 -58.96
CA PRO A 148 30.95 -19.60 -57.65
C PRO A 148 30.06 -19.30 -56.46
N ILE A 149 29.03 -18.49 -56.66
CA ILE A 149 28.04 -18.11 -55.66
C ILE A 149 26.69 -18.72 -56.04
N ILE A 150 26.15 -19.57 -55.16
CA ILE A 150 24.88 -20.23 -55.37
C ILE A 150 23.86 -19.70 -54.33
N GLY A 151 22.66 -19.39 -54.78
CA GLY A 151 21.59 -18.78 -54.02
C GLY A 151 21.23 -17.34 -54.46
N PRO A 152 20.33 -16.64 -53.71
CA PRO A 152 19.84 -16.97 -52.38
C PRO A 152 18.78 -18.08 -52.36
N PHE A 153 18.91 -19.01 -51.38
CA PHE A 153 17.88 -20.02 -51.06
C PHE A 153 17.03 -19.53 -49.86
N GLY A 154 15.71 -19.54 -49.99
CA GLY A 154 14.83 -19.40 -48.84
C GLY A 154 14.85 -20.65 -47.97
N TYR A 155 15.00 -20.52 -46.67
CA TYR A 155 14.84 -21.60 -45.75
C TYR A 155 13.88 -21.21 -44.60
N PHE A 156 13.14 -22.19 -44.13
CA PHE A 156 12.31 -22.10 -42.94
C PHE A 156 12.81 -23.14 -41.94
N ASP A 157 13.05 -22.68 -40.71
CA ASP A 157 13.49 -23.50 -39.60
C ASP A 157 12.55 -23.32 -38.43
N SER A 158 11.98 -24.40 -37.92
CA SER A 158 11.12 -24.39 -36.73
C SER A 158 11.49 -25.52 -35.84
N ARG A 159 11.92 -25.18 -34.61
CA ARG A 159 12.39 -26.16 -33.61
C ARG A 159 11.65 -25.97 -32.32
N ALA A 160 11.28 -27.04 -31.64
CA ALA A 160 10.76 -27.05 -30.30
C ALA A 160 11.70 -27.85 -29.39
N TYR A 161 12.09 -27.24 -28.29
CA TYR A 161 12.93 -27.83 -27.27
C TYR A 161 12.11 -28.01 -26.00
N LEU A 162 12.08 -29.22 -25.46
CA LEU A 162 11.50 -29.56 -24.17
C LEU A 162 12.62 -29.89 -23.20
N THR A 163 12.73 -29.11 -22.13
CA THR A 163 13.72 -29.32 -21.08
C THR A 163 13.01 -29.48 -19.75
N GLN A 164 13.29 -30.55 -19.03
CA GLN A 164 12.74 -30.77 -17.68
C GLN A 164 13.82 -31.35 -16.76
N SER A 165 13.96 -30.76 -15.56
CA SER A 165 14.77 -31.39 -14.53
C SER A 165 13.95 -32.48 -13.85
N ALA A 166 14.52 -33.71 -13.79
CA ALA A 166 13.85 -34.84 -13.14
C ALA A 166 13.78 -34.67 -11.61
N PHE A 167 14.79 -34.06 -11.03
CA PHE A 167 14.86 -33.76 -9.59
C PHE A 167 15.79 -32.59 -9.35
N ASP A 168 15.25 -31.54 -8.74
CA ASP A 168 16.00 -30.33 -8.32
C ASP A 168 15.58 -29.90 -6.91
N TRP A 169 16.42 -30.22 -5.93
CA TRP A 169 16.17 -29.87 -4.54
C TRP A 169 16.15 -28.36 -4.32
N THR A 170 16.97 -27.62 -5.07
CA THR A 170 17.03 -26.15 -5.02
C THR A 170 15.70 -25.53 -5.41
N SER A 171 15.14 -25.94 -6.55
CA SER A 171 13.84 -25.43 -7.03
C SER A 171 12.68 -25.83 -6.10
N ILE A 172 12.74 -27.02 -5.47
CA ILE A 172 11.76 -27.45 -4.47
C ILE A 172 11.80 -26.52 -3.25
N GLU A 173 12.98 -26.22 -2.71
CA GLU A 173 13.10 -25.33 -1.54
C GLU A 173 12.76 -23.86 -1.90
N ARG A 174 13.05 -23.40 -3.12
CA ARG A 174 12.58 -22.10 -3.63
C ARG A 174 11.05 -22.03 -3.70
N ALA A 175 10.39 -23.07 -4.19
CA ALA A 175 8.94 -23.16 -4.23
C ALA A 175 8.31 -23.18 -2.82
N ARG A 176 8.95 -23.82 -1.85
CA ARG A 176 8.53 -23.77 -0.43
C ARG A 176 8.75 -22.40 0.19
N SER A 177 9.86 -21.75 -0.09
CA SER A 177 10.16 -20.39 0.35
C SER A 177 9.12 -19.40 -0.18
N SER A 178 8.81 -19.43 -1.48
CA SER A 178 7.81 -18.57 -2.09
C SER A 178 6.40 -18.80 -1.51
N ARG A 179 6.07 -20.03 -1.12
CA ARG A 179 4.81 -20.30 -0.37
C ARG A 179 4.79 -19.61 0.99
N ALA A 180 5.91 -19.61 1.70
CA ALA A 180 6.01 -18.90 2.99
C ALA A 180 5.90 -17.38 2.81
N GLN A 181 6.42 -16.82 1.71
CA GLN A 181 6.24 -15.41 1.35
C GLN A 181 4.77 -15.06 1.09
N VAL A 182 4.01 -15.90 0.37
CA VAL A 182 2.56 -15.71 0.21
C VAL A 182 1.85 -15.68 1.56
N THR A 183 2.22 -16.58 2.47
CA THR A 183 1.65 -16.61 3.83
C THR A 183 1.98 -15.32 4.59
N SER A 184 3.22 -14.83 4.49
CA SER A 184 3.62 -13.55 5.07
C SER A 184 2.80 -12.37 4.53
N ALA A 185 2.63 -12.29 3.20
CA ALA A 185 1.82 -11.24 2.56
C ALA A 185 0.34 -11.29 3.00
N GLN A 186 -0.22 -12.50 3.21
CA GLN A 186 -1.57 -12.66 3.73
C GLN A 186 -1.72 -12.12 5.15
N PHE A 187 -0.75 -12.38 6.04
CA PHE A 187 -0.74 -11.81 7.38
C PHE A 187 -0.49 -10.31 7.35
N GLY A 188 0.39 -9.80 6.49
CA GLY A 188 0.59 -8.37 6.27
C GLY A 188 -0.68 -7.66 5.79
N SER A 189 -1.49 -8.31 4.97
CA SER A 189 -2.80 -7.76 4.56
C SER A 189 -3.83 -7.74 5.70
N LYS A 190 -3.77 -8.70 6.64
CA LYS A 190 -4.60 -8.66 7.86
C LYS A 190 -4.16 -7.52 8.77
N ASP A 191 -2.85 -7.35 8.97
CA ASP A 191 -2.27 -6.25 9.73
C ASP A 191 -2.69 -4.89 9.15
N ALA A 192 -2.54 -4.69 7.84
CA ALA A 192 -2.97 -3.47 7.16
C ALA A 192 -4.46 -3.17 7.37
N ARG A 193 -5.32 -4.20 7.41
CA ARG A 193 -6.74 -4.05 7.73
C ARG A 193 -6.95 -3.50 9.14
N GLU A 194 -6.25 -4.03 10.13
CA GLU A 194 -6.36 -3.59 11.53
C GLU A 194 -5.84 -2.17 11.71
N ILE A 195 -4.71 -1.83 11.06
CA ILE A 195 -4.18 -0.47 11.04
C ILE A 195 -5.18 0.51 10.42
N VAL A 196 -5.81 0.16 9.29
CA VAL A 196 -6.83 1.02 8.67
C VAL A 196 -7.99 1.25 9.64
N VAL A 197 -8.51 0.22 10.29
CA VAL A 197 -9.60 0.36 11.27
C VAL A 197 -9.18 1.30 12.40
N LEU A 198 -7.98 1.11 12.96
CA LEU A 198 -7.46 1.95 14.03
C LEU A 198 -7.32 3.42 13.60
N VAL A 199 -6.70 3.67 12.45
CA VAL A 199 -6.48 5.02 11.93
C VAL A 199 -7.80 5.75 11.65
N ILE A 200 -8.76 5.06 11.05
CA ILE A 200 -10.07 5.64 10.74
C ILE A 200 -10.87 5.90 12.01
N ALA A 201 -10.91 4.96 12.95
CA ALA A 201 -11.57 5.15 14.22
C ALA A 201 -10.98 6.32 15.00
N ALA A 202 -9.64 6.42 15.08
CA ALA A 202 -8.97 7.53 15.74
C ALA A 202 -9.30 8.89 15.09
N ASN A 203 -9.25 8.98 13.76
CA ASN A 203 -9.59 10.21 13.03
C ASN A 203 -11.07 10.59 13.16
N TYR A 204 -11.97 9.61 13.21
CA TYR A 204 -13.39 9.82 13.40
C TYR A 204 -13.70 10.34 14.82
N LEU A 205 -13.11 9.72 15.85
CA LEU A 205 -13.24 10.16 17.24
C LEU A 205 -12.65 11.57 17.44
N LEU A 206 -11.53 11.86 16.79
CA LEU A 206 -10.93 13.20 16.82
C LEU A 206 -11.86 14.25 16.16
N ALA A 207 -12.56 13.88 15.09
CA ALA A 207 -13.53 14.76 14.45
C ALA A 207 -14.75 15.04 15.37
N ILE A 208 -15.21 14.04 16.15
CA ILE A 208 -16.23 14.23 17.19
C ILE A 208 -15.72 15.19 18.28
N ALA A 209 -14.47 15.04 18.73
CA ALA A 209 -13.88 15.92 19.73
C ALA A 209 -13.83 17.37 19.24
N TYR A 210 -13.40 17.62 18.01
CA TYR A 210 -13.42 18.96 17.41
C TYR A 210 -14.84 19.51 17.22
N GLN A 211 -15.83 18.66 16.94
CA GLN A 211 -17.23 19.11 16.88
C GLN A 211 -17.70 19.58 18.25
N SER A 212 -17.40 18.84 19.32
CA SER A 212 -17.73 19.26 20.69
C SER A 212 -16.97 20.52 21.11
N GLU A 213 -15.73 20.71 20.64
CA GLU A 213 -14.96 21.97 20.85
C GLU A 213 -15.66 23.17 20.20
N VAL A 214 -16.17 23.03 18.97
CA VAL A 214 -16.97 24.08 18.29
C VAL A 214 -18.24 24.41 19.08
N GLU A 215 -19.00 23.42 19.54
CA GLU A 215 -20.20 23.59 20.35
C GLU A 215 -19.89 24.33 21.66
N SER A 216 -18.80 23.97 22.32
CA SER A 216 -18.34 24.68 23.53
C SER A 216 -17.89 26.11 23.22
N ALA A 217 -17.18 26.35 22.12
CA ALA A 217 -16.75 27.69 21.70
C ALA A 217 -17.95 28.61 21.35
N ILE A 218 -19.00 28.05 20.74
CA ILE A 218 -20.26 28.78 20.48
C ILE A 218 -20.88 29.22 21.81
N SER A 219 -21.05 28.31 22.77
CA SER A 219 -21.63 28.63 24.09
C SER A 219 -20.83 29.72 24.83
N GLN A 220 -19.48 29.64 24.77
CA GLN A 220 -18.59 30.62 25.38
C GLN A 220 -18.71 32.00 24.70
N ARG A 221 -18.79 32.03 23.35
CA ARG A 221 -18.99 33.26 22.59
C ARG A 221 -20.34 33.90 22.94
N ASP A 222 -21.43 33.10 23.04
CA ASP A 222 -22.75 33.56 23.36
C ASP A 222 -22.84 34.13 24.78
N THR A 223 -22.17 33.49 25.75
CA THR A 223 -22.02 34.00 27.13
C THR A 223 -21.28 35.36 27.14
N ALA A 224 -20.14 35.46 26.41
CA ALA A 224 -19.38 36.70 26.32
C ALA A 224 -20.18 37.83 25.63
N LYS A 225 -20.98 37.48 24.62
CA LYS A 225 -21.89 38.43 23.93
C LYS A 225 -22.97 38.94 24.87
N ALA A 226 -23.60 38.09 25.67
CA ALA A 226 -24.59 38.50 26.67
C ALA A 226 -23.96 39.41 27.72
N LEU A 227 -22.74 39.11 28.19
CA LEU A 227 -22.02 39.94 29.14
C LEU A 227 -21.69 41.34 28.55
N PHE A 228 -21.21 41.39 27.31
CA PHE A 228 -20.93 42.64 26.60
C PHE A 228 -22.21 43.46 26.47
N GLN A 229 -23.34 42.88 26.11
CA GLN A 229 -24.62 43.55 26.01
C GLN A 229 -25.05 44.10 27.37
N GLN A 230 -24.99 43.31 28.43
CA GLN A 230 -25.31 43.70 29.79
C GLN A 230 -24.45 44.87 30.26
N THR A 231 -23.13 44.85 30.06
CA THR A 231 -22.23 45.96 30.46
C THR A 231 -22.47 47.22 29.64
N SER A 232 -22.84 47.07 28.35
CA SER A 232 -23.21 48.19 27.49
C SER A 232 -24.50 48.87 27.97
N ASP A 233 -25.53 48.08 28.33
CA ASP A 233 -26.79 48.58 28.85
C ASP A 233 -26.61 49.26 30.21
N GLN A 234 -25.78 48.70 31.11
CA GLN A 234 -25.43 49.29 32.39
C GLN A 234 -24.69 50.65 32.22
N LYS A 235 -23.84 50.76 31.20
CA LYS A 235 -23.17 52.03 30.88
C LYS A 235 -24.18 53.12 30.47
N THR A 236 -25.24 52.78 29.69
CA THR A 236 -26.24 53.73 29.24
C THR A 236 -27.02 54.34 30.39
N VAL A 237 -27.20 53.62 31.49
CA VAL A 237 -27.86 54.06 32.73
C VAL A 237 -26.87 54.55 33.80
N GLY A 238 -25.57 54.66 33.46
CA GLY A 238 -24.54 55.21 34.36
C GLY A 238 -24.02 54.24 35.42
N LEU A 239 -24.35 52.95 35.36
CA LEU A 239 -23.96 51.92 36.35
C LEU A 239 -22.63 51.19 36.01
N ALA A 240 -22.12 51.33 34.79
CA ALA A 240 -20.83 50.74 34.37
C ALA A 240 -19.90 51.80 33.75
N SER A 241 -18.60 51.61 33.89
CA SER A 241 -17.61 52.48 33.30
C SER A 241 -17.35 52.15 31.81
N ALA A 242 -16.81 53.12 31.04
CA ALA A 242 -16.39 52.87 29.66
C ALA A 242 -15.30 51.81 29.56
N VAL A 243 -14.46 51.66 30.58
CA VAL A 243 -13.40 50.67 30.65
C VAL A 243 -13.98 49.24 30.78
N ASP A 244 -15.07 49.09 31.55
CA ASP A 244 -15.71 47.78 31.72
C ASP A 244 -16.39 47.31 30.43
N VAL A 245 -17.01 48.21 29.67
CA VAL A 245 -17.53 47.88 28.32
C VAL A 245 -16.41 47.50 27.37
N LEU A 246 -15.30 48.22 27.38
CA LEU A 246 -14.14 47.88 26.54
C LEU A 246 -13.55 46.52 26.89
N ARG A 247 -13.44 46.18 28.19
CA ARG A 247 -12.99 44.86 28.65
C ARG A 247 -13.91 43.73 28.18
N SER A 248 -15.21 43.89 28.32
CA SER A 248 -16.20 42.89 27.86
C SER A 248 -16.22 42.79 26.34
N GLN A 249 -15.98 43.86 25.59
CA GLN A 249 -15.83 43.84 24.14
C GLN A 249 -14.57 43.05 23.71
N VAL A 250 -13.42 43.29 24.34
CA VAL A 250 -12.18 42.53 24.08
C VAL A 250 -12.38 41.05 24.40
N GLN A 251 -13.09 40.72 25.48
CA GLN A 251 -13.43 39.36 25.84
C GLN A 251 -14.31 38.68 24.76
N LEU A 252 -15.33 39.38 24.25
CA LEU A 252 -16.16 38.87 23.16
C LEU A 252 -15.32 38.58 21.90
N GLN A 253 -14.53 39.56 21.45
CA GLN A 253 -13.65 39.39 20.27
C GLN A 253 -12.68 38.22 20.43
N SER A 254 -12.12 38.02 21.64
CA SER A 254 -11.27 36.87 21.93
C SER A 254 -12.01 35.53 21.80
N ARG A 255 -13.30 35.49 22.23
CA ARG A 255 -14.12 34.25 22.08
C ARG A 255 -14.55 34.00 20.63
N GLU A 256 -14.84 35.07 19.87
CA GLU A 256 -15.11 34.98 18.43
C GLU A 256 -13.90 34.42 17.66
N GLN A 257 -12.68 34.90 17.97
CA GLN A 257 -11.47 34.37 17.39
C GLN A 257 -11.28 32.86 17.70
N LYS A 258 -11.53 32.47 18.96
CA LYS A 258 -11.42 31.03 19.36
C LYS A 258 -12.44 30.16 18.61
N LEU A 259 -13.64 30.64 18.39
CA LEU A 259 -14.67 29.96 17.62
C LEU A 259 -14.22 29.74 16.17
N ILE A 260 -13.66 30.77 15.52
CA ILE A 260 -13.12 30.65 14.16
C ILE A 260 -12.00 29.55 14.09
N VAL A 261 -11.10 29.56 15.08
CA VAL A 261 -10.03 28.55 15.17
C VAL A 261 -10.61 27.13 15.32
N ALA A 262 -11.58 26.95 16.23
CA ALA A 262 -12.23 25.66 16.44
C ALA A 262 -12.95 25.16 15.17
N GLN A 263 -13.69 26.03 14.49
CA GLN A 263 -14.35 25.70 13.22
C GLN A 263 -13.36 25.30 12.12
N ASN A 264 -12.22 26.00 12.03
CA ASN A 264 -11.18 25.68 11.07
C ASN A 264 -10.52 24.32 11.38
N ASN A 265 -10.28 24.02 12.66
CA ASN A 265 -9.74 22.72 13.08
C ASN A 265 -10.70 21.58 12.73
N LEU A 266 -11.99 21.73 12.98
CA LEU A 266 -13.01 20.76 12.57
C LEU A 266 -13.04 20.57 11.06
N ALA A 267 -12.98 21.65 10.28
CA ALA A 267 -12.97 21.58 8.82
C ALA A 267 -11.74 20.83 8.30
N LYS A 268 -10.55 21.11 8.83
CA LYS A 268 -9.32 20.39 8.49
C LYS A 268 -9.43 18.91 8.83
N GLN A 269 -9.93 18.57 10.03
CA GLN A 269 -10.07 17.17 10.44
C GLN A 269 -11.09 16.42 9.57
N LYS A 270 -12.18 17.05 9.18
CA LYS A 270 -13.12 16.48 8.21
C LYS A 270 -12.45 16.19 6.87
N LEU A 271 -11.58 17.07 6.36
CA LEU A 271 -10.85 16.83 5.13
C LEU A 271 -9.87 15.64 5.25
N VAL A 272 -9.16 15.52 6.39
CA VAL A 272 -8.28 14.37 6.65
C VAL A 272 -9.08 13.07 6.64
N LEU A 273 -10.22 13.04 7.33
CA LEU A 273 -11.08 11.86 7.36
C LEU A 273 -11.65 11.54 5.97
N ALA A 274 -12.15 12.53 5.23
CA ALA A 274 -12.66 12.37 3.86
C ALA A 274 -11.63 11.74 2.95
N ARG A 275 -10.38 12.23 3.01
CA ARG A 275 -9.26 11.68 2.24
C ARG A 275 -8.98 10.23 2.61
N ALA A 276 -8.93 9.91 3.91
CA ALA A 276 -8.60 8.57 4.38
C ALA A 276 -9.65 7.51 4.00
N ILE A 277 -10.95 7.90 3.95
CA ILE A 277 -12.06 7.01 3.56
C ILE A 277 -12.39 7.05 2.06
N GLY A 278 -11.61 7.80 1.26
CA GLY A 278 -11.80 7.89 -0.19
C GLY A 278 -13.09 8.59 -0.62
N LEU A 279 -13.52 9.62 0.11
CA LEU A 279 -14.59 10.51 -0.37
C LEU A 279 -14.05 11.45 -1.45
N PRO A 280 -14.86 11.77 -2.47
CA PRO A 280 -14.51 12.80 -3.45
C PRO A 280 -14.21 14.14 -2.77
N LEU A 281 -13.23 14.88 -3.29
CA LEU A 281 -12.91 16.22 -2.79
C LEU A 281 -14.12 17.15 -2.96
N GLY A 282 -14.50 17.84 -1.88
CA GLY A 282 -15.66 18.72 -1.85
C GLY A 282 -16.97 18.05 -1.41
N GLN A 283 -17.01 16.74 -1.20
CA GLN A 283 -18.18 16.08 -0.63
C GLN A 283 -18.37 16.48 0.83
N THR A 284 -19.50 17.09 1.14
CA THR A 284 -19.89 17.41 2.51
C THR A 284 -20.46 16.19 3.22
N PHE A 285 -20.14 16.03 4.51
CA PHE A 285 -20.70 14.95 5.33
C PHE A 285 -20.95 15.43 6.76
N ALA A 286 -21.93 14.80 7.41
CA ALA A 286 -22.27 14.98 8.80
C ALA A 286 -21.87 13.76 9.62
N ILE A 287 -21.30 13.98 10.80
CA ILE A 287 -20.95 12.92 11.75
C ILE A 287 -22.19 12.63 12.60
N THR A 288 -22.68 11.40 12.56
CA THR A 288 -23.95 11.02 13.21
C THR A 288 -23.77 10.22 14.50
N THR A 289 -22.63 9.54 14.68
CA THR A 289 -22.41 8.66 15.82
C THR A 289 -22.06 9.47 17.06
N ARG A 290 -22.82 9.27 18.13
CA ARG A 290 -22.43 9.66 19.49
C ARG A 290 -21.73 8.47 20.13
N VAL A 291 -20.54 8.69 20.68
CA VAL A 291 -19.77 7.64 21.35
C VAL A 291 -20.24 7.54 22.80
N PRO A 292 -20.92 6.46 23.20
CA PRO A 292 -21.28 6.27 24.61
C PRO A 292 -20.02 5.95 25.41
N TYR A 293 -19.96 6.44 26.64
CA TYR A 293 -18.93 6.00 27.59
C TYR A 293 -19.09 4.50 27.85
N ARG A 294 -18.01 3.74 27.70
CA ARG A 294 -17.94 2.32 28.03
C ARG A 294 -16.82 2.11 29.03
N GLU A 295 -17.16 1.56 30.18
CA GLU A 295 -16.18 1.18 31.18
C GLU A 295 -15.33 0.00 30.68
N LEU A 296 -14.01 0.14 30.78
CA LEU A 296 -13.07 -0.92 30.41
C LEU A 296 -12.96 -1.89 31.58
N THR A 297 -13.20 -3.17 31.32
CA THR A 297 -12.88 -4.24 32.27
C THR A 297 -11.36 -4.46 32.22
N PRO A 298 -10.60 -4.17 33.29
CA PRO A 298 -9.15 -4.37 33.28
C PRO A 298 -8.82 -5.86 33.18
N SER A 299 -8.15 -6.27 32.11
CA SER A 299 -7.50 -7.58 32.01
C SER A 299 -6.12 -7.52 32.64
N GLY A 300 -5.64 -8.62 33.21
CA GLY A 300 -4.28 -8.71 33.74
C GLY A 300 -3.24 -8.45 32.64
N LEU A 301 -2.12 -7.79 32.98
CA LEU A 301 -1.05 -7.46 32.02
C LEU A 301 -0.54 -8.72 31.29
N ASP A 302 -0.30 -9.81 32.02
CA ASP A 302 0.22 -11.05 31.43
C ASP A 302 -0.77 -11.71 30.47
N GLU A 303 -2.07 -11.67 30.79
CA GLU A 303 -3.13 -12.17 29.91
C GLU A 303 -3.23 -11.33 28.65
N ALA A 304 -3.15 -10.00 28.76
CA ALA A 304 -3.14 -9.09 27.63
C ALA A 304 -1.93 -9.32 26.70
N ILE A 305 -0.74 -9.55 27.28
CA ILE A 305 0.48 -9.86 26.52
C ILE A 305 0.33 -11.20 25.78
N GLN A 306 -0.15 -12.26 26.44
CA GLN A 306 -0.35 -13.56 25.79
C GLN A 306 -1.37 -13.50 24.68
N SER A 307 -2.46 -12.75 24.89
CA SER A 307 -3.48 -12.51 23.87
C SER A 307 -2.89 -11.76 22.66
N ALA A 308 -2.07 -10.73 22.91
CA ALA A 308 -1.40 -9.97 21.87
C ALA A 308 -0.47 -10.86 21.02
N PHE A 309 0.35 -11.71 21.64
CA PHE A 309 1.24 -12.61 20.90
C PHE A 309 0.49 -13.60 19.98
N LYS A 310 -0.70 -14.03 20.38
CA LYS A 310 -1.54 -14.93 19.57
C LYS A 310 -2.27 -14.19 18.45
N ALA A 311 -2.73 -12.98 18.73
CA ALA A 311 -3.63 -12.24 17.83
C ALA A 311 -2.91 -11.35 16.80
N ARG A 312 -1.65 -10.94 17.04
CA ARG A 312 -0.92 -9.97 16.20
C ARG A 312 -0.54 -10.52 14.81
N PRO A 313 -1.15 -10.01 13.72
CA PRO A 313 -0.85 -10.49 12.37
C PRO A 313 0.54 -10.07 11.89
N ASP A 314 1.05 -8.91 12.33
CA ASP A 314 2.39 -8.41 12.01
C ASP A 314 3.46 -9.40 12.47
N LEU A 315 3.36 -9.92 13.71
CA LEU A 315 4.28 -10.92 14.23
C LEU A 315 4.25 -12.21 13.39
N GLN A 316 3.06 -12.69 13.04
CA GLN A 316 2.89 -13.89 12.21
C GLN A 316 3.44 -13.68 10.78
N SER A 317 3.32 -12.47 10.25
CA SER A 317 3.94 -12.08 8.98
C SER A 317 5.46 -12.19 9.07
N GLN A 318 6.09 -11.62 10.11
CA GLN A 318 7.54 -11.69 10.33
C GLN A 318 8.04 -13.13 10.54
N MET A 319 7.34 -13.94 11.32
CA MET A 319 7.69 -15.37 11.48
C MET A 319 7.64 -16.11 10.15
N SER A 320 6.67 -15.79 9.28
CA SER A 320 6.58 -16.38 7.94
C SER A 320 7.72 -15.91 7.03
N GLN A 321 8.20 -14.68 7.18
CA GLN A 321 9.39 -14.16 6.48
C GLN A 321 10.66 -14.89 6.92
N VAL A 322 10.85 -15.08 8.24
CA VAL A 322 11.98 -15.86 8.77
C VAL A 322 11.98 -17.27 8.18
N ARG A 323 10.81 -17.93 8.17
CA ARG A 323 10.69 -19.27 7.56
C ARG A 323 11.03 -19.26 6.07
N SER A 324 10.60 -18.23 5.33
CA SER A 324 10.95 -18.07 3.91
C SER A 324 12.48 -17.95 3.73
N ALA A 325 13.12 -17.10 4.56
CA ALA A 325 14.57 -16.91 4.51
C ALA A 325 15.36 -18.20 4.85
N GLU A 326 14.90 -18.99 5.82
CA GLU A 326 15.48 -20.29 6.15
C GLU A 326 15.40 -21.27 4.98
N LEU A 327 14.27 -21.32 4.29
CA LEU A 327 14.08 -22.18 3.12
C LEU A 327 14.94 -21.70 1.94
N SER A 328 15.06 -20.39 1.72
CA SER A 328 15.95 -19.81 0.72
C SER A 328 17.42 -20.13 1.01
N ARG A 329 17.83 -20.08 2.28
CA ARG A 329 19.18 -20.50 2.70
C ARG A 329 19.43 -21.99 2.40
N LYS A 330 18.43 -22.87 2.64
CA LYS A 330 18.52 -24.30 2.29
C LYS A 330 18.64 -24.49 0.78
N ALA A 331 17.87 -23.74 -0.02
CA ALA A 331 17.98 -23.78 -1.47
C ALA A 331 19.40 -23.39 -1.93
N ALA A 332 19.96 -22.29 -1.42
CA ALA A 332 21.32 -21.87 -1.74
C ALA A 332 22.39 -22.85 -1.28
N SER A 333 22.18 -23.57 -0.16
CA SER A 333 23.11 -24.62 0.28
C SER A 333 23.04 -25.89 -0.57
N ALA A 334 21.91 -26.17 -1.20
CA ALA A 334 21.74 -27.32 -2.10
C ALA A 334 22.30 -27.07 -3.52
N GLU A 335 22.59 -25.83 -3.87
CA GLU A 335 23.20 -25.44 -5.14
C GLU A 335 24.72 -25.68 -5.15
N ARG A 336 25.35 -25.79 -3.97
CA ARG A 336 26.79 -26.10 -3.78
C ARG A 336 27.05 -27.60 -3.84
#